data_ee415b148261519efe2921b9a1b57da2
#
_entry.id   ee415b148261519efe2921b9a1b57da2
#
_cell.length_a   1.000
_cell.length_b   1.000
_cell.length_c   1.000
_cell.angle_alpha   90.00
_cell.angle_beta   90.00
_cell.angle_gamma   90.00
#
_symmetry.space_group_name_H-M   'P 1'
#
loop_
_entity.id
_entity.type
_entity.pdbx_description
1 polymer ?
#
loop_
_entity_poly.entity_id
_entity_poly.type
_entity_poly.pdbx_seq_one_letter_code
_entity_poly.pdbx_strand_id
1 'polypeptide(L)'
;IAKHYDLSPMRGAHLMGQAHHESGGFKKVSEGLYYSTPERIQAVWPSRFATVEDAEPYAKNPEKLADKVYGGRMGNKGQGYLWRGRGFLQLTGRDNYRKFAGEMRLPEVMTNPDLAANEYAFETALWFFEANKLFKIADEGVTDDTIRRITKRVNGGYHGLDDRMEQTRKINTWLMAG
;
A
#
# COMPACT_ATOMS: atom_id res chain seq x y z
N ILE A 1 -15.84 -9.65 -3.61
CA ILE A 1 -15.14 -8.37 -3.79
C ILE A 1 -15.29 -7.90 -5.24
N ALA A 2 -14.75 -8.64 -6.24
CA ALA A 2 -14.86 -8.24 -7.65
C ALA A 2 -16.29 -7.99 -8.09
N LYS A 3 -17.23 -8.84 -7.70
CA LYS A 3 -18.67 -8.68 -8.00
C LYS A 3 -19.30 -7.46 -7.29
N HIS A 4 -18.86 -7.15 -6.09
CA HIS A 4 -19.40 -6.01 -5.33
C HIS A 4 -19.06 -4.67 -5.98
N TYR A 5 -17.87 -4.57 -6.58
CA TYR A 5 -17.40 -3.35 -7.24
C TYR A 5 -17.53 -3.39 -8.76
N ASP A 6 -18.25 -4.39 -9.30
CA ASP A 6 -18.47 -4.58 -10.73
C ASP A 6 -17.18 -4.59 -11.56
N LEU A 7 -16.15 -5.24 -11.03
CA LEU A 7 -14.88 -5.38 -11.72
C LEU A 7 -14.91 -6.56 -12.71
N SER A 8 -14.44 -6.32 -13.93
CA SER A 8 -14.18 -7.41 -14.87
C SER A 8 -13.15 -8.41 -14.29
N PRO A 9 -13.15 -9.69 -14.73
CA PRO A 9 -12.15 -10.64 -14.29
C PRO A 9 -10.71 -10.15 -14.46
N MET A 10 -10.39 -9.48 -15.55
CA MET A 10 -9.04 -8.92 -15.80
C MET A 10 -8.69 -7.83 -14.79
N ARG A 11 -9.60 -6.89 -14.54
CA ARG A 11 -9.38 -5.83 -13.54
C ARG A 11 -9.23 -6.41 -12.14
N GLY A 12 -10.11 -7.34 -11.78
CA GLY A 12 -10.04 -8.03 -10.49
C GLY A 12 -8.74 -8.81 -10.31
N ALA A 13 -8.28 -9.52 -11.35
CA ALA A 13 -7.05 -10.29 -11.31
C ALA A 13 -5.82 -9.42 -11.10
N HIS A 14 -5.69 -8.34 -11.85
CA HIS A 14 -4.56 -7.40 -11.69
C HIS A 14 -4.57 -6.73 -10.32
N LEU A 15 -5.72 -6.23 -9.88
CA LEU A 15 -5.84 -5.58 -8.58
C LEU A 15 -5.47 -6.54 -7.45
N MET A 16 -6.06 -7.72 -7.43
CA MET A 16 -5.85 -8.69 -6.36
C MET A 16 -4.48 -9.35 -6.41
N GLY A 17 -3.91 -9.56 -7.59
CA GLY A 17 -2.54 -10.08 -7.73
C GLY A 17 -1.50 -9.14 -7.12
N GLN A 18 -1.62 -7.84 -7.38
CA GLN A 18 -0.76 -6.83 -6.77
C GLN A 18 -1.00 -6.73 -5.25
N ALA A 19 -2.25 -6.64 -4.83
CA ALA A 19 -2.61 -6.54 -3.42
C ALA A 19 -2.17 -7.76 -2.62
N HIS A 20 -2.28 -8.95 -3.17
CA HIS A 20 -1.81 -10.20 -2.55
C HIS A 20 -0.31 -10.14 -2.26
N HIS A 21 0.49 -9.76 -3.25
CA HIS A 21 1.94 -9.64 -3.07
C HIS A 21 2.29 -8.58 -2.02
N GLU A 22 1.76 -7.38 -2.16
CA GLU A 22 2.08 -6.23 -1.29
C GLU A 22 1.67 -6.46 0.17
N SER A 23 0.62 -7.21 0.41
CA SER A 23 0.09 -7.49 1.76
C SER A 23 0.55 -8.83 2.35
N GLY A 24 1.43 -9.56 1.67
CA GLY A 24 1.86 -10.88 2.11
C GLY A 24 0.70 -11.87 2.23
N GLY A 25 -0.13 -11.94 1.21
CA GLY A 25 -1.31 -12.81 1.19
C GLY A 25 -2.50 -12.25 1.97
N PHE A 26 -2.71 -10.94 1.91
CA PHE A 26 -3.77 -10.21 2.62
C PHE A 26 -3.65 -10.23 4.15
N LYS A 27 -2.45 -10.45 4.66
CA LYS A 27 -2.19 -10.52 6.11
C LYS A 27 -1.72 -9.20 6.70
N LYS A 28 -0.92 -8.43 5.94
CA LYS A 28 -0.37 -7.16 6.38
C LYS A 28 -1.30 -6.03 5.94
N VAL A 29 -1.91 -5.37 6.90
CA VAL A 29 -2.84 -4.26 6.66
C VAL A 29 -2.35 -2.92 7.19
N SER A 30 -1.23 -2.91 7.94
CA SER A 30 -0.58 -1.70 8.46
C SER A 30 0.92 -1.81 8.34
N GLU A 31 1.58 -0.66 8.14
CA GLU A 31 3.03 -0.56 8.10
C GLU A 31 3.65 -0.95 9.44
N GLY A 32 4.64 -1.84 9.40
CA GLY A 32 5.44 -2.22 10.56
C GLY A 32 6.55 -1.22 10.83
N LEU A 33 6.40 -0.41 11.88
CA LEU A 33 7.34 0.64 12.27
C LEU A 33 8.07 0.31 13.59
N TYR A 34 7.93 -0.91 14.06
CA TYR A 34 8.68 -1.38 15.22
C TYR A 34 10.04 -1.93 14.78
N TYR A 35 11.08 -1.30 15.26
CA TYR A 35 12.48 -1.73 15.06
C TYR A 35 13.14 -1.88 16.41
N SER A 36 13.70 -3.06 16.66
CA SER A 36 14.31 -3.38 17.97
C SER A 36 15.70 -2.76 18.18
N THR A 37 16.38 -2.40 17.07
CA THR A 37 17.74 -1.88 17.12
C THR A 37 17.91 -0.59 16.34
N PRO A 38 18.77 0.34 16.81
CA PRO A 38 19.05 1.58 16.08
C PRO A 38 19.82 1.32 14.77
N GLU A 39 20.64 0.25 14.70
CA GLU A 39 21.35 -0.13 13.49
C GLU A 39 20.39 -0.42 12.34
N ARG A 40 19.29 -1.11 12.62
CA ARG A 40 18.27 -1.41 11.62
C ARG A 40 17.55 -0.15 11.15
N ILE A 41 17.24 0.77 12.05
CA ILE A 41 16.62 2.06 11.72
C ILE A 41 17.55 2.86 10.80
N GLN A 42 18.81 3.01 11.16
CA GLN A 42 19.79 3.73 10.37
C GLN A 42 19.97 3.10 8.98
N ALA A 43 19.97 1.77 8.88
CA ALA A 43 20.07 1.07 7.60
C ALA A 43 18.85 1.29 6.68
N VAL A 44 17.65 1.42 7.24
CA VAL A 44 16.41 1.67 6.49
C VAL A 44 16.29 3.14 6.07
N TRP A 45 16.69 4.07 6.92
CA TRP A 45 16.59 5.51 6.67
C TRP A 45 17.94 6.23 6.81
N PRO A 46 18.96 5.89 6.00
CA PRO A 46 20.29 6.48 6.13
C PRO A 46 20.32 8.00 5.91
N SER A 47 19.37 8.52 5.14
CA SER A 47 19.22 9.96 4.92
C SER A 47 18.59 10.72 6.10
N ARG A 48 17.98 10.00 7.05
CA ARG A 48 17.33 10.56 8.24
C ARG A 48 18.17 10.41 9.49
N PHE A 49 19.04 9.41 9.51
CA PHE A 49 19.91 9.07 10.63
C PHE A 49 21.34 8.87 10.09
N ALA A 50 22.18 9.86 10.31
CA ALA A 50 23.56 9.83 9.82
C ALA A 50 24.39 8.77 10.56
N THR A 51 24.11 8.56 11.85
CA THR A 51 24.80 7.59 12.70
C THR A 51 23.78 6.65 13.39
N VAL A 52 24.29 5.56 13.95
CA VAL A 52 23.49 4.63 14.77
C VAL A 52 23.00 5.33 16.04
N GLU A 53 23.82 6.16 16.64
CA GLU A 53 23.50 6.93 17.84
C GLU A 53 22.31 7.88 17.61
N ASP A 54 22.22 8.49 16.42
CA ASP A 54 21.07 9.33 16.07
C ASP A 54 19.75 8.54 16.06
N ALA A 55 19.81 7.24 15.78
CA ALA A 55 18.65 6.35 15.71
C ALA A 55 18.25 5.75 17.07
N GLU A 56 19.16 5.76 18.07
CA GLU A 56 18.88 5.14 19.39
C GLU A 56 17.55 5.58 20.04
N PRO A 57 17.19 6.89 20.06
CA PRO A 57 15.95 7.32 20.71
C PRO A 57 14.67 6.78 20.06
N TYR A 58 14.78 6.20 18.86
CA TYR A 58 13.66 5.73 18.04
C TYR A 58 13.51 4.20 18.05
N ALA A 59 14.52 3.48 18.55
CA ALA A 59 14.42 2.03 18.70
C ALA A 59 13.30 1.67 19.69
N LYS A 60 12.53 0.63 19.35
CA LYS A 60 11.35 0.16 20.11
C LYS A 60 10.27 1.22 20.31
N ASN A 61 10.29 2.29 19.53
CA ASN A 61 9.31 3.38 19.61
C ASN A 61 8.77 3.73 18.21
N PRO A 62 7.78 2.95 17.70
CA PRO A 62 7.25 3.13 16.35
C PRO A 62 6.58 4.48 16.12
N GLU A 63 5.92 5.04 17.14
CA GLU A 63 5.25 6.33 17.05
C GLU A 63 6.27 7.47 16.84
N LYS A 64 7.27 7.53 17.70
CA LYS A 64 8.32 8.53 17.62
C LYS A 64 9.09 8.42 16.29
N LEU A 65 9.38 7.19 15.85
CA LEU A 65 10.06 6.94 14.58
C LEU A 65 9.23 7.45 13.40
N ALA A 66 7.95 7.09 13.34
CA ALA A 66 7.06 7.54 12.26
C ALA A 66 6.92 9.06 12.21
N ASP A 67 6.77 9.71 13.35
CA ASP A 67 6.68 11.16 13.44
C ASP A 67 7.98 11.84 12.96
N LYS A 68 9.12 11.23 13.24
CA LYS A 68 10.42 11.71 12.74
C LYS A 68 10.57 11.56 11.22
N VAL A 69 10.26 10.37 10.67
CA VAL A 69 10.53 10.09 9.25
C VAL A 69 9.45 10.61 8.31
N TYR A 70 8.21 10.72 8.77
CA TYR A 70 7.06 11.12 7.95
C TYR A 70 6.40 12.43 8.38
N GLY A 71 6.62 12.90 9.60
CA GLY A 71 5.90 14.03 10.17
C GLY A 71 5.97 15.33 9.37
N GLY A 72 7.08 15.60 8.72
CA GLY A 72 7.29 16.79 7.88
C GLY A 72 6.84 16.65 6.43
N ARG A 73 6.14 15.56 6.07
CA ARG A 73 5.79 15.21 4.69
C ARG A 73 4.30 14.98 4.53
N MET A 74 3.81 15.03 3.28
CA MET A 74 2.47 14.59 2.87
C MET A 74 1.33 15.20 3.71
N GLY A 75 1.52 16.44 4.17
CA GLY A 75 0.52 17.14 4.98
C GLY A 75 0.33 16.61 6.40
N ASN A 76 1.25 15.79 6.90
CA ASN A 76 1.11 15.10 8.19
C ASN A 76 1.19 16.03 9.41
N LYS A 77 1.78 17.22 9.28
CA LYS A 77 1.88 18.23 10.36
C LYS A 77 2.43 17.65 11.67
N GLY A 78 3.51 16.87 11.59
CA GLY A 78 4.14 16.21 12.72
C GLY A 78 3.51 14.86 13.11
N GLN A 79 2.38 14.49 12.55
CA GLN A 79 1.62 13.27 12.91
C GLN A 79 1.91 12.10 11.95
N GLY A 80 3.18 11.77 11.77
CA GLY A 80 3.59 10.70 10.85
C GLY A 80 3.04 9.33 11.22
N TYR A 81 2.97 9.03 12.51
CA TYR A 81 2.41 7.75 12.99
C TYR A 81 0.89 7.66 12.78
N LEU A 82 0.16 8.75 13.02
CA LEU A 82 -1.29 8.78 12.80
C LEU A 82 -1.64 8.46 11.35
N TRP A 83 -0.85 8.95 10.41
CA TRP A 83 -1.07 8.80 8.97
C TRP A 83 -0.13 7.78 8.32
N ARG A 84 0.32 6.77 9.09
CA ARG A 84 1.18 5.70 8.60
C ARG A 84 0.48 4.85 7.54
N GLY A 85 1.26 4.07 6.82
CA GLY A 85 0.75 3.19 5.77
C GLY A 85 -0.25 2.17 6.28
N ARG A 86 -1.44 2.12 5.66
CA ARG A 86 -2.50 1.15 5.94
C ARG A 86 -3.15 0.66 4.66
N GLY A 87 -3.77 -0.51 4.74
CA GLY A 87 -4.47 -1.14 3.62
C GLY A 87 -3.55 -1.99 2.76
N PHE A 88 -4.13 -2.68 1.79
CA PHE A 88 -3.39 -3.65 0.96
C PHE A 88 -2.39 -3.00 -0.01
N LEU A 89 -2.61 -1.77 -0.41
CA LEU A 89 -1.64 -0.97 -1.18
C LEU A 89 -1.21 0.30 -0.42
N GLN A 90 -0.99 0.18 0.87
CA GLN A 90 -0.29 1.14 1.73
C GLN A 90 -0.68 2.61 1.47
N LEU A 91 -1.91 2.96 1.83
CA LEU A 91 -2.35 4.36 1.90
C LEU A 91 -1.53 5.07 2.99
N THR A 92 -0.72 6.06 2.61
CA THR A 92 0.23 6.74 3.50
C THR A 92 0.13 8.25 3.34
N GLY A 93 0.16 8.96 4.47
CA GLY A 93 0.19 10.43 4.52
C GLY A 93 -1.21 11.06 4.52
N ARG A 94 -1.37 12.10 5.36
CA ARG A 94 -2.66 12.77 5.58
C ARG A 94 -3.31 13.25 4.28
N ASP A 95 -2.54 13.80 3.35
CA ASP A 95 -3.08 14.29 2.09
C ASP A 95 -3.67 13.15 1.24
N ASN A 96 -3.01 11.99 1.23
CA ASN A 96 -3.53 10.81 0.53
C ASN A 96 -4.76 10.23 1.23
N TYR A 97 -4.79 10.20 2.56
CA TYR A 97 -6.00 9.82 3.31
C TYR A 97 -7.18 10.73 2.99
N ARG A 98 -6.93 12.04 2.87
CA ARG A 98 -7.98 13.00 2.52
C ARG A 98 -8.52 12.75 1.11
N LYS A 99 -7.64 12.55 0.13
CA LYS A 99 -8.05 12.22 -1.25
C LYS A 99 -8.85 10.92 -1.30
N PHE A 100 -8.34 9.88 -0.66
CA PHE A 100 -9.03 8.60 -0.52
C PHE A 100 -10.43 8.78 0.09
N ALA A 101 -10.51 9.42 1.23
CA ALA A 101 -11.77 9.65 1.93
C ALA A 101 -12.79 10.43 1.07
N GLY A 102 -12.33 11.44 0.34
CA GLY A 102 -13.20 12.24 -0.54
C GLY A 102 -13.65 11.47 -1.78
N GLU A 103 -12.74 10.85 -2.50
CA GLU A 103 -13.03 10.15 -3.76
C GLU A 103 -13.82 8.85 -3.54
N MET A 104 -13.55 8.13 -2.46
CA MET A 104 -14.26 6.90 -2.09
C MET A 104 -15.53 7.14 -1.27
N ARG A 105 -15.79 8.40 -0.89
CA ARG A 105 -16.92 8.79 -0.04
C ARG A 105 -16.91 8.08 1.32
N LEU A 106 -15.74 8.05 1.95
CA LEU A 106 -15.49 7.42 3.25
C LEU A 106 -14.92 8.46 4.24
N PRO A 107 -15.67 9.54 4.57
CA PRO A 107 -15.16 10.65 5.38
C PRO A 107 -14.72 10.23 6.78
N GLU A 108 -15.29 9.15 7.32
CA GLU A 108 -14.96 8.58 8.63
C GLU A 108 -13.49 8.17 8.76
N VAL A 109 -12.80 7.89 7.65
CA VAL A 109 -11.36 7.56 7.65
C VAL A 109 -10.50 8.71 8.17
N MET A 110 -10.98 9.95 8.02
CA MET A 110 -10.24 11.12 8.51
C MET A 110 -10.32 11.29 10.03
N THR A 111 -11.34 10.75 10.66
CA THR A 111 -11.49 10.74 12.13
C THR A 111 -10.99 9.43 12.75
N ASN A 112 -11.01 8.35 12.00
CA ASN A 112 -10.49 7.04 12.40
C ASN A 112 -9.66 6.41 11.26
N PRO A 113 -8.37 6.77 11.13
CA PRO A 113 -7.52 6.23 10.07
C PRO A 113 -7.32 4.70 10.10
N ASP A 114 -7.54 4.05 11.23
CA ASP A 114 -7.44 2.59 11.34
C ASP A 114 -8.46 1.85 10.47
N LEU A 115 -9.55 2.50 10.08
CA LEU A 115 -10.52 1.94 9.14
C LEU A 115 -9.88 1.58 7.79
N ALA A 116 -8.83 2.28 7.37
CA ALA A 116 -8.08 1.95 6.16
C ALA A 116 -7.31 0.62 6.25
N ALA A 117 -7.03 0.15 7.46
CA ALA A 117 -6.42 -1.16 7.70
C ALA A 117 -7.48 -2.26 7.91
N ASN A 118 -8.57 -1.94 8.59
CA ASN A 118 -9.56 -2.91 9.04
C ASN A 118 -10.68 -3.10 8.00
N GLU A 119 -11.61 -2.14 7.92
CA GLU A 119 -12.80 -2.28 7.07
C GLU A 119 -12.50 -2.00 5.60
N TYR A 120 -11.61 -1.05 5.33
CA TYR A 120 -11.38 -0.52 3.97
C TYR A 120 -10.02 -0.90 3.39
N ALA A 121 -9.40 -1.97 3.87
CA ALA A 121 -8.08 -2.41 3.39
C ALA A 121 -8.08 -2.70 1.87
N PHE A 122 -9.15 -3.30 1.36
CA PHE A 122 -9.32 -3.55 -0.08
C PHE A 122 -9.58 -2.26 -0.85
N GLU A 123 -10.41 -1.38 -0.32
CA GLU A 123 -10.76 -0.10 -0.96
C GLU A 123 -9.54 0.79 -1.16
N THR A 124 -8.50 0.69 -0.30
CA THR A 124 -7.24 1.40 -0.52
C THR A 124 -6.56 0.94 -1.81
N ALA A 125 -6.62 -0.35 -2.12
CA ALA A 125 -6.07 -0.89 -3.36
C ALA A 125 -6.90 -0.47 -4.58
N LEU A 126 -8.23 -0.52 -4.47
CA LEU A 126 -9.14 -0.06 -5.51
C LEU A 126 -8.90 1.41 -5.85
N TRP A 127 -8.82 2.25 -4.85
CA TRP A 127 -8.54 3.68 -5.03
C TRP A 127 -7.19 3.92 -5.69
N PHE A 128 -6.15 3.19 -5.29
CA PHE A 128 -4.82 3.31 -5.89
C PHE A 128 -4.85 3.01 -7.39
N PHE A 129 -5.54 1.96 -7.80
CA PHE A 129 -5.70 1.61 -9.21
C PHE A 129 -6.46 2.67 -9.98
N GLU A 130 -7.55 3.21 -9.42
CA GLU A 130 -8.30 4.30 -10.04
C GLU A 130 -7.46 5.58 -10.15
N ALA A 131 -6.87 6.02 -9.06
CA ALA A 131 -6.08 7.25 -8.99
C ALA A 131 -4.87 7.24 -9.95
N ASN A 132 -4.27 6.06 -10.18
CA ASN A 132 -3.14 5.88 -11.08
C ASN A 132 -3.52 5.37 -12.47
N LYS A 133 -4.81 5.28 -12.78
CA LYS A 133 -5.36 4.84 -14.08
C LYS A 133 -4.87 3.44 -14.49
N LEU A 134 -4.64 2.56 -13.52
CA LEU A 134 -4.10 1.22 -13.77
C LEU A 134 -5.11 0.29 -14.41
N PHE A 135 -6.41 0.55 -14.25
CA PHE A 135 -7.44 -0.25 -14.93
C PHE A 135 -7.40 -0.12 -16.46
N LYS A 136 -6.88 0.99 -16.99
CA LYS A 136 -6.65 1.11 -18.43
C LYS A 136 -5.61 0.10 -18.93
N ILE A 137 -4.57 -0.14 -18.14
CA ILE A 137 -3.56 -1.15 -18.45
C ILE A 137 -4.15 -2.55 -18.25
N ALA A 138 -4.89 -2.77 -17.19
CA ALA A 138 -5.55 -4.05 -16.90
C ALA A 138 -6.51 -4.48 -18.02
N ASP A 139 -7.21 -3.53 -18.63
CA ASP A 139 -8.16 -3.80 -19.72
C ASP A 139 -7.49 -4.28 -21.01
N GLU A 140 -6.17 -4.08 -21.17
CA GLU A 140 -5.40 -4.61 -22.30
C GLU A 140 -5.20 -6.14 -22.23
N GLY A 141 -5.48 -6.77 -21.09
CA GLY A 141 -5.36 -8.21 -20.88
C GLY A 141 -4.49 -8.59 -19.70
N VAL A 142 -4.41 -9.90 -19.42
CA VAL A 142 -3.53 -10.47 -18.40
C VAL A 142 -2.32 -11.09 -19.09
N THR A 143 -1.29 -10.28 -19.30
CA THR A 143 -0.05 -10.64 -20.00
C THR A 143 1.16 -10.27 -19.14
N ASP A 144 2.34 -10.79 -19.50
CA ASP A 144 3.59 -10.42 -18.83
C ASP A 144 3.83 -8.91 -18.92
N ASP A 145 3.54 -8.30 -20.05
CA ASP A 145 3.71 -6.86 -20.28
C ASP A 145 2.78 -6.04 -19.36
N THR A 146 1.48 -6.34 -19.34
CA THR A 146 0.52 -5.60 -18.51
C THR A 146 0.83 -5.73 -17.02
N ILE A 147 1.18 -6.92 -16.56
CA ILE A 147 1.56 -7.16 -15.16
C ILE A 147 2.84 -6.39 -14.82
N ARG A 148 3.83 -6.40 -15.69
CA ARG A 148 5.09 -5.67 -15.52
C ARG A 148 4.86 -4.16 -15.42
N ARG A 149 4.06 -3.58 -16.32
CA ARG A 149 3.74 -2.14 -16.33
C ARG A 149 2.99 -1.72 -15.06
N ILE A 150 2.03 -2.51 -14.62
CA ILE A 150 1.30 -2.27 -13.36
C ILE A 150 2.24 -2.40 -12.17
N THR A 151 3.08 -3.44 -12.13
CA THR A 151 4.08 -3.62 -11.07
C THR A 151 5.00 -2.41 -10.94
N LYS A 152 5.46 -1.86 -12.05
CA LYS A 152 6.30 -0.65 -12.06
C LYS A 152 5.62 0.53 -11.38
N ARG A 153 4.33 0.70 -11.59
CA ARG A 153 3.54 1.77 -10.95
C ARG A 153 3.30 1.52 -9.46
N VAL A 154 3.01 0.28 -9.08
CA VAL A 154 2.74 -0.09 -7.70
C VAL A 154 4.01 -0.06 -6.84
N ASN A 155 5.10 -0.64 -7.35
CA ASN A 155 6.34 -0.87 -6.59
C ASN A 155 7.42 0.20 -6.85
N GLY A 156 7.36 0.91 -7.97
CA GLY A 156 8.44 1.78 -8.43
C GLY A 156 9.56 1.03 -9.15
N GLY A 157 9.60 -0.28 -9.04
CA GLY A 157 10.51 -1.23 -9.68
C GLY A 157 9.78 -2.51 -10.04
N TYR A 158 10.50 -3.63 -9.99
CA TYR A 158 9.97 -4.95 -10.38
C TYR A 158 10.14 -5.99 -9.26
N HIS A 159 10.21 -5.54 -8.02
CA HIS A 159 10.35 -6.45 -6.88
C HIS A 159 9.15 -7.40 -6.81
N GLY A 160 9.43 -8.69 -6.71
CA GLY A 160 8.40 -9.74 -6.63
C GLY A 160 7.61 -9.94 -7.92
N LEU A 161 8.14 -9.55 -9.10
CA LEU A 161 7.43 -9.66 -10.37
C LEU A 161 6.93 -11.07 -10.65
N ASP A 162 7.74 -12.11 -10.40
CA ASP A 162 7.35 -13.50 -10.64
C ASP A 162 6.16 -13.93 -9.78
N ASP A 163 6.15 -13.59 -8.51
CA ASP A 163 5.01 -13.86 -7.62
C ASP A 163 3.76 -13.08 -8.08
N ARG A 164 3.91 -11.81 -8.44
CA ARG A 164 2.80 -11.00 -8.96
C ARG A 164 2.21 -11.61 -10.23
N MET A 165 3.05 -12.11 -11.15
CA MET A 165 2.62 -12.80 -12.36
C MET A 165 1.87 -14.09 -12.03
N GLU A 166 2.42 -14.90 -11.14
CA GLU A 166 1.79 -16.15 -10.71
C GLU A 166 0.42 -15.91 -10.09
N GLN A 167 0.35 -15.00 -9.11
CA GLN A 167 -0.90 -14.70 -8.42
C GLN A 167 -1.95 -14.07 -9.35
N THR A 168 -1.56 -13.14 -10.19
CA THR A 168 -2.47 -12.50 -11.15
C THR A 168 -3.08 -13.53 -12.11
N ARG A 169 -2.28 -14.42 -12.67
CA ARG A 169 -2.77 -15.46 -13.57
C ARG A 169 -3.67 -16.47 -12.87
N LYS A 170 -3.29 -16.91 -11.69
CA LYS A 170 -4.07 -17.84 -10.87
C LYS A 170 -5.45 -17.26 -10.54
N ILE A 171 -5.48 -16.00 -10.11
CA ILE A 171 -6.72 -15.31 -9.79
C ILE A 171 -7.58 -15.09 -11.05
N ASN A 172 -6.96 -14.73 -12.17
CA ASN A 172 -7.67 -14.58 -13.44
C ASN A 172 -8.33 -15.87 -13.87
N THR A 173 -7.64 -17.00 -13.83
CA THR A 173 -8.20 -18.31 -14.13
C THR A 173 -9.40 -18.62 -13.25
N TRP A 174 -9.29 -18.33 -11.97
CA TRP A 174 -10.38 -18.55 -11.01
C TRP A 174 -11.58 -17.64 -11.26
N LEU A 175 -11.36 -16.37 -11.52
CA LEU A 175 -12.44 -15.42 -11.82
C LEU A 175 -13.13 -15.69 -13.16
N MET A 176 -12.40 -16.20 -14.14
CA MET A 176 -12.97 -16.58 -15.44
C MET A 176 -13.82 -17.86 -15.37
N ALA A 177 -13.58 -18.74 -14.39
CA ALA A 177 -14.32 -19.98 -14.22
C ALA A 177 -15.66 -19.80 -13.47
N GLY A 178 -15.87 -18.68 -12.80
CA GLY A 178 -17.04 -18.42 -11.95
C GLY A 178 -17.82 -17.20 -12.29
#